data_cf6e9173a179b18ac899a7bc2a2466e3
#
_entry.id   cf6e9173a179b18ac899a7bc2a2466e3
#
_cell.length_a   1.000
_cell.length_b   1.000
_cell.length_c   1.000
_cell.angle_alpha   90.00
_cell.angle_beta   90.00
_cell.angle_gamma   90.00
#
_symmetry.space_group_name_H-M   'P 1'
#
loop_
_entity.id
_entity.type
_entity.pdbx_description
1 polymer ?
#
loop_
_entity_poly.entity_id
_entity_poly.type
_entity_poly.pdbx_seq_one_letter_code
_entity_poly.pdbx_strand_id
1 'polypeptide(L)'
;MTKHLQNYQLVETRLQEQLDNGTTRCNLCLWRCKIGHGQRGFCQAHVNRNGTLYNLSYGILSSIDIDPIEEKPVRHFRPGTQVMSVGSYGCSFRCGGCHNLDISWGVSALDALARGESKEAWVTPESLIETALRAGVQGIAFTYSEPAVWLEYVLDVCELAHEAGLYTVYVSNSFVTDEALELVAPHLDVLCSDIKSMRDEFYR
;
A
#
# COMPACT_ATOMS: atom_id res chain seq x y z
N MET A 1 6.85 20.96 -19.13
CA MET A 1 6.23 20.68 -17.80
C MET A 1 4.98 19.88 -18.05
N THR A 2 5.01 18.63 -17.73
CA THR A 2 4.01 17.61 -18.09
C THR A 2 2.75 17.76 -17.24
N LYS A 3 1.58 17.81 -17.89
CA LYS A 3 0.23 17.96 -17.30
C LYS A 3 -0.17 16.87 -16.28
N HIS A 4 0.66 15.83 -16.08
CA HIS A 4 0.32 14.65 -15.27
C HIS A 4 0.62 14.78 -13.77
N LEU A 5 1.42 15.77 -13.34
CA LEU A 5 1.73 15.98 -11.91
C LEU A 5 0.87 17.07 -11.24
N GLN A 6 -0.09 17.67 -11.95
CA GLN A 6 -0.89 18.78 -11.39
C GLN A 6 -1.81 18.38 -10.22
N ASN A 7 -1.99 17.07 -9.98
CA ASN A 7 -2.90 16.56 -8.93
C ASN A 7 -2.21 15.65 -7.90
N TYR A 8 -0.88 15.44 -7.97
CA TYR A 8 -0.19 14.63 -6.95
C TYR A 8 -0.24 15.33 -5.60
N GLN A 9 -0.96 14.76 -4.65
CA GLN A 9 -1.08 15.26 -3.30
C GLN A 9 -0.30 14.34 -2.36
N LEU A 10 0.67 14.91 -1.62
CA LEU A 10 1.29 14.20 -0.51
C LEU A 10 0.26 14.03 0.61
N VAL A 11 -0.01 12.78 0.96
CA VAL A 11 -0.91 12.45 2.06
C VAL A 11 -0.10 12.16 3.32
N GLU A 12 -0.49 12.75 4.41
CA GLU A 12 0.15 12.54 5.71
C GLU A 12 -0.07 11.12 6.20
N THR A 13 0.99 10.48 6.71
CA THR A 13 0.92 9.15 7.31
C THR A 13 0.10 9.18 8.59
N ARG A 14 -0.96 8.38 8.68
CA ARG A 14 -1.90 8.36 9.83
C ARG A 14 -1.24 7.88 11.13
N LEU A 15 -0.41 6.84 11.04
CA LEU A 15 0.25 6.22 12.19
C LEU A 15 1.70 6.69 12.31
N GLN A 16 1.88 7.86 12.92
CA GLN A 16 3.19 8.44 13.16
C GLN A 16 3.27 9.06 14.56
N GLU A 17 4.47 9.11 15.11
CA GLU A 17 4.78 9.71 16.39
C GLU A 17 5.98 10.65 16.23
N GLN A 18 5.76 11.93 16.55
CA GLN A 18 6.86 12.89 16.54
C GLN A 18 7.82 12.62 17.71
N LEU A 19 9.10 12.58 17.39
CA LEU A 19 10.19 12.41 18.34
C LEU A 19 11.01 13.71 18.41
N ASP A 20 12.08 13.68 19.22
CA ASP A 20 12.98 14.82 19.34
C ASP A 20 13.72 15.14 18.03
N ASN A 21 14.19 16.38 17.89
CA ASN A 21 15.05 16.85 16.78
C ASN A 21 14.45 16.68 15.37
N GLY A 22 13.13 16.76 15.21
CA GLY A 22 12.47 16.66 13.91
C GLY A 22 12.47 15.25 13.31
N THR A 23 12.81 14.26 14.13
CA THR A 23 12.66 12.84 13.79
C THR A 23 11.24 12.37 14.05
N THR A 24 10.71 11.49 13.23
CA THR A 24 9.35 10.94 13.39
C THR A 24 9.41 9.43 13.28
N ARG A 25 8.71 8.74 14.18
CA ARG A 25 8.55 7.29 14.14
C ARG A 25 7.35 6.95 13.25
N CYS A 26 7.56 6.02 12.32
CA CYS A 26 6.50 5.40 11.54
C CYS A 26 5.98 4.18 12.30
N ASN A 27 4.68 4.12 12.56
CA ASN A 27 4.04 3.04 13.33
C ASN A 27 3.16 2.12 12.46
N LEU A 28 3.42 2.01 11.15
CA LEU A 28 2.65 1.14 10.24
C LEU A 28 3.10 -0.33 10.31
N CYS A 29 4.39 -0.59 10.39
CA CYS A 29 4.94 -1.94 10.44
C CYS A 29 5.92 -2.10 11.61
N LEU A 30 6.26 -3.36 11.93
CA LEU A 30 7.07 -3.69 13.10
C LEU A 30 8.52 -3.18 13.04
N TRP A 31 8.99 -2.67 11.89
CA TRP A 31 10.25 -1.93 11.82
C TRP A 31 10.25 -0.66 12.67
N ARG A 32 9.09 -0.02 12.86
CA ARG A 32 8.94 1.21 13.64
C ARG A 32 10.07 2.22 13.34
N CYS A 33 10.30 2.46 12.03
CA CYS A 33 11.40 3.28 11.52
C CYS A 33 11.40 4.66 12.17
N LYS A 34 12.55 5.08 12.70
CA LYS A 34 12.81 6.47 13.10
C LYS A 34 13.39 7.20 11.89
N ILE A 35 12.64 8.16 11.35
CA ILE A 35 12.92 8.81 10.08
C ILE A 35 13.23 10.29 10.34
N GLY A 36 14.47 10.70 10.08
CA GLY A 36 14.91 12.09 10.17
C GLY A 36 14.43 12.93 8.98
N HIS A 37 14.53 14.25 9.09
CA HIS A 37 14.15 15.17 8.03
C HIS A 37 14.82 14.82 6.68
N GLY A 38 14.04 14.76 5.61
CA GLY A 38 14.48 14.37 4.26
C GLY A 38 14.78 12.90 4.05
N GLN A 39 14.76 12.09 5.12
CA GLN A 39 14.99 10.65 5.04
C GLN A 39 13.70 9.87 4.77
N ARG A 40 13.86 8.61 4.34
CA ARG A 40 12.76 7.67 4.12
C ARG A 40 12.90 6.44 5.01
N GLY A 41 11.77 5.78 5.30
CA GLY A 41 11.72 4.51 6.00
C GLY A 41 12.28 3.34 5.19
N PHE A 42 12.39 2.16 5.82
CA PHE A 42 12.88 0.94 5.17
C PHE A 42 12.12 0.60 3.87
N CYS A 43 10.79 0.73 3.88
CA CYS A 43 9.93 0.49 2.72
C CYS A 43 10.09 1.51 1.58
N GLN A 44 10.78 2.61 1.82
CA GLN A 44 10.99 3.74 0.90
C GLN A 44 9.72 4.54 0.54
N ALA A 45 8.54 4.14 1.01
CA ALA A 45 7.28 4.80 0.70
C ALA A 45 6.97 6.02 1.59
N HIS A 46 7.59 6.13 2.76
CA HIS A 46 7.34 7.23 3.69
C HIS A 46 8.57 8.14 3.81
N VAL A 47 8.34 9.45 3.66
CA VAL A 47 9.37 10.49 3.76
C VAL A 47 9.04 11.46 4.88
N ASN A 48 10.05 11.84 5.69
CA ASN A 48 9.90 12.90 6.69
C ASN A 48 10.12 14.27 6.05
N ARG A 49 9.14 15.16 6.18
CA ARG A 49 9.26 16.57 5.81
C ARG A 49 8.96 17.43 7.04
N ASN A 50 10.00 18.01 7.62
CA ASN A 50 9.91 18.92 8.78
C ASN A 50 9.20 18.30 10.01
N GLY A 51 9.46 17.02 10.30
CA GLY A 51 8.88 16.33 11.46
C GLY A 51 7.53 15.66 11.19
N THR A 52 7.03 15.69 9.96
CA THR A 52 5.80 15.00 9.53
C THR A 52 6.13 13.96 8.47
N LEU A 53 5.59 12.76 8.60
CA LEU A 53 5.72 11.71 7.60
C LEU A 53 4.62 11.83 6.54
N TYR A 54 5.02 11.70 5.29
CA TYR A 54 4.12 11.67 4.14
C TYR A 54 4.31 10.40 3.33
N ASN A 55 3.21 9.85 2.85
CA ASN A 55 3.18 8.70 1.98
C ASN A 55 3.41 9.12 0.52
N LEU A 56 4.48 8.61 -0.10
CA LEU A 56 4.80 8.83 -1.51
C LEU A 56 3.99 7.94 -2.46
N SER A 57 3.46 6.83 -1.95
CA SER A 57 2.78 5.81 -2.76
C SER A 57 1.27 6.04 -2.88
N TYR A 58 0.71 7.04 -2.19
CA TYR A 58 -0.73 7.30 -2.22
C TYR A 58 -1.21 7.62 -3.63
N GLY A 59 -2.12 6.80 -4.15
CA GLY A 59 -2.68 6.95 -5.48
C GLY A 59 -1.73 6.65 -6.64
N ILE A 60 -0.50 6.19 -6.35
CA ILE A 60 0.48 5.77 -7.36
C ILE A 60 0.45 4.26 -7.47
N LEU A 61 -0.27 3.76 -8.45
CA LEU A 61 -0.44 2.32 -8.65
C LEU A 61 0.62 1.77 -9.61
N SER A 62 1.34 0.75 -9.16
CA SER A 62 2.32 0.02 -9.96
C SER A 62 1.68 -0.99 -10.90
N SER A 63 0.52 -1.50 -10.50
CA SER A 63 -0.18 -2.58 -11.20
C SER A 63 -1.68 -2.47 -10.98
N ILE A 64 -2.45 -2.72 -12.03
CA ILE A 64 -3.91 -2.89 -12.00
C ILE A 64 -4.21 -4.06 -12.93
N ASP A 65 -4.89 -5.11 -12.43
CA ASP A 65 -5.29 -6.28 -13.22
C ASP A 65 -6.64 -6.81 -12.73
N ILE A 66 -7.25 -7.69 -13.51
CA ILE A 66 -8.50 -8.37 -13.14
C ILE A 66 -8.21 -9.85 -13.06
N ASP A 67 -8.36 -10.39 -11.85
CA ASP A 67 -8.03 -11.77 -11.54
C ASP A 67 -9.21 -12.50 -10.88
N PRO A 68 -9.31 -13.83 -11.04
CA PRO A 68 -10.15 -14.65 -10.17
C PRO A 68 -9.72 -14.50 -8.71
N ILE A 69 -10.67 -14.48 -7.77
CA ILE A 69 -10.36 -14.37 -6.33
C ILE A 69 -9.43 -15.49 -5.85
N GLU A 70 -9.49 -16.66 -6.47
CA GLU A 70 -8.66 -17.80 -6.15
C GLU A 70 -7.16 -17.55 -6.36
N GLU A 71 -6.79 -16.60 -7.21
CA GLU A 71 -5.40 -16.17 -7.38
C GLU A 71 -4.87 -15.35 -6.19
N LYS A 72 -5.77 -14.89 -5.32
CA LYS A 72 -5.42 -14.22 -4.05
C LYS A 72 -5.36 -15.20 -2.87
N PRO A 73 -5.00 -16.47 -3.08
CA PRO A 73 -5.20 -17.72 -2.33
C PRO A 73 -6.47 -17.76 -1.45
N VAL A 74 -7.56 -17.20 -1.92
CA VAL A 74 -8.85 -17.16 -1.24
C VAL A 74 -9.83 -18.09 -1.94
N ARG A 75 -10.08 -19.28 -1.36
CA ARG A 75 -10.84 -20.35 -2.03
C ARG A 75 -12.28 -20.51 -1.54
N HIS A 76 -12.58 -19.99 -0.36
CA HIS A 76 -13.88 -20.23 0.29
C HIS A 76 -14.75 -18.99 0.46
N PHE A 77 -14.22 -17.82 0.14
CA PHE A 77 -14.97 -16.58 0.14
C PHE A 77 -15.32 -16.20 -1.29
N ARG A 78 -16.62 -16.20 -1.61
CA ARG A 78 -17.18 -15.84 -2.93
C ARG A 78 -16.44 -16.48 -4.14
N PRO A 79 -16.28 -17.81 -4.19
CA PRO A 79 -15.52 -18.48 -5.23
C PRO A 79 -16.09 -18.18 -6.63
N GLY A 80 -15.19 -18.10 -7.63
CA GLY A 80 -15.53 -17.81 -9.02
C GLY A 80 -15.81 -16.33 -9.31
N THR A 81 -15.65 -15.42 -8.33
CA THR A 81 -15.79 -13.98 -8.57
C THR A 81 -14.49 -13.37 -9.06
N GLN A 82 -14.60 -12.23 -9.75
CA GLN A 82 -13.46 -11.45 -10.23
C GLN A 82 -13.17 -10.28 -9.28
N VAL A 83 -11.90 -10.02 -9.06
CA VAL A 83 -11.42 -8.87 -8.28
C VAL A 83 -10.53 -7.97 -9.13
N MET A 84 -10.62 -6.67 -8.91
CA MET A 84 -9.60 -5.76 -9.41
C MET A 84 -8.42 -5.76 -8.44
N SER A 85 -7.32 -6.33 -8.89
CA SER A 85 -6.05 -6.42 -8.15
C SER A 85 -5.25 -5.17 -8.35
N VAL A 86 -4.87 -4.52 -7.27
CA VAL A 86 -4.09 -3.29 -7.30
C VAL A 86 -2.83 -3.41 -6.45
N GLY A 87 -1.75 -2.85 -6.94
CA GLY A 87 -0.48 -2.74 -6.23
C GLY A 87 0.09 -1.35 -6.29
N SER A 88 0.93 -1.03 -5.33
CA SER A 88 1.69 0.21 -5.30
C SER A 88 3.18 -0.09 -5.05
N TYR A 89 3.98 0.93 -4.80
CA TYR A 89 5.42 0.81 -4.61
C TYR A 89 5.81 0.72 -3.14
N GLY A 90 6.82 -0.10 -2.86
CA GLY A 90 7.39 -0.28 -1.53
C GLY A 90 6.90 -1.55 -0.83
N CYS A 91 7.74 -2.07 0.07
CA CYS A 91 7.43 -3.25 0.88
C CYS A 91 8.21 -3.21 2.19
N SER A 92 7.64 -3.79 3.24
CA SER A 92 8.30 -3.96 4.54
C SER A 92 9.37 -5.05 4.54
N PHE A 93 9.44 -5.90 3.48
CA PHE A 93 10.46 -6.93 3.34
C PHE A 93 11.23 -6.83 2.02
N ARG A 94 12.42 -7.45 2.03
CA ARG A 94 13.32 -7.61 0.87
C ARG A 94 13.60 -9.10 0.64
N CYS A 95 12.56 -9.84 0.24
CA CYS A 95 12.65 -11.28 0.00
C CYS A 95 13.59 -11.59 -1.17
N GLY A 96 14.53 -12.53 -1.02
CA GLY A 96 15.50 -12.87 -2.06
C GLY A 96 14.93 -13.52 -3.33
N GLY A 97 13.67 -13.98 -3.30
CA GLY A 97 12.94 -14.56 -4.44
C GLY A 97 11.65 -13.80 -4.75
N CYS A 98 11.61 -12.48 -4.52
CA CYS A 98 10.42 -11.67 -4.76
C CYS A 98 10.09 -11.62 -6.25
N HIS A 99 8.89 -12.10 -6.64
CA HIS A 99 8.40 -12.00 -8.02
C HIS A 99 8.12 -10.54 -8.42
N ASN A 100 7.83 -9.69 -7.46
CA ASN A 100 7.50 -8.28 -7.64
C ASN A 100 8.66 -7.36 -7.20
N LEU A 101 9.90 -7.77 -7.49
CA LEU A 101 11.12 -7.09 -7.06
C LEU A 101 11.12 -5.60 -7.43
N ASP A 102 10.75 -5.30 -8.68
CA ASP A 102 10.82 -3.95 -9.25
C ASP A 102 9.89 -2.96 -8.56
N ILE A 103 8.73 -3.41 -8.08
CA ILE A 103 7.77 -2.57 -7.38
C ILE A 103 7.95 -2.61 -5.84
N SER A 104 8.45 -3.72 -5.31
CA SER A 104 8.68 -3.89 -3.87
C SER A 104 9.96 -3.22 -3.39
N TRP A 105 11.03 -3.28 -4.19
CA TRP A 105 12.37 -2.74 -3.89
C TRP A 105 12.81 -1.70 -4.92
N GLY A 106 12.23 -1.72 -6.11
CA GLY A 106 12.51 -0.83 -7.22
C GLY A 106 12.20 0.60 -6.81
N VAL A 107 13.14 1.21 -6.10
CA VAL A 107 12.99 2.56 -5.54
C VAL A 107 13.00 3.67 -6.59
N SER A 108 13.30 3.36 -7.86
CA SER A 108 13.41 4.36 -8.93
C SER A 108 12.12 5.18 -9.12
N ALA A 109 10.95 4.53 -9.03
CA ALA A 109 9.66 5.21 -9.09
C ALA A 109 9.45 6.12 -7.87
N LEU A 110 9.72 5.59 -6.65
CA LEU A 110 9.63 6.37 -5.41
C LEU A 110 10.68 7.49 -5.33
N ASP A 111 11.87 7.27 -5.90
CA ASP A 111 12.90 8.31 -6.02
C ASP A 111 12.44 9.45 -6.94
N ALA A 112 11.83 9.11 -8.08
CA ALA A 112 11.25 10.09 -8.98
C ALA A 112 10.10 10.86 -8.34
N LEU A 113 9.23 10.18 -7.57
CA LEU A 113 8.15 10.80 -6.80
C LEU A 113 8.71 11.76 -5.74
N ALA A 114 9.72 11.33 -4.98
CA ALA A 114 10.34 12.16 -3.94
C ALA A 114 10.94 13.45 -4.50
N ARG A 115 11.45 13.42 -5.75
CA ARG A 115 11.99 14.58 -6.47
C ARG A 115 10.94 15.38 -7.25
N GLY A 116 9.68 14.92 -7.32
CA GLY A 116 8.63 15.53 -8.15
C GLY A 116 8.83 15.31 -9.65
N GLU A 117 9.57 14.26 -10.04
CA GLU A 117 9.92 13.92 -11.43
C GLU A 117 9.14 12.73 -11.98
N SER A 118 8.23 12.16 -11.18
CA SER A 118 7.48 10.95 -11.56
C SER A 118 6.64 11.17 -12.81
N LYS A 119 6.58 10.14 -13.64
CA LYS A 119 5.68 10.04 -14.80
C LYS A 119 4.47 9.15 -14.52
N GLU A 120 4.41 8.57 -13.34
CA GLU A 120 3.30 7.71 -12.90
C GLU A 120 2.00 8.50 -12.89
N ALA A 121 0.93 7.86 -13.32
CA ALA A 121 -0.40 8.44 -13.22
C ALA A 121 -0.87 8.38 -11.77
N TRP A 122 -1.48 9.48 -11.31
CA TRP A 122 -2.16 9.48 -10.03
C TRP A 122 -3.60 9.00 -10.21
N VAL A 123 -3.97 7.93 -9.51
CA VAL A 123 -5.30 7.31 -9.54
C VAL A 123 -6.00 7.63 -8.22
N THR A 124 -7.07 8.41 -8.28
CA THR A 124 -7.85 8.69 -7.05
C THR A 124 -8.63 7.46 -6.63
N PRO A 125 -8.97 7.30 -5.33
CA PRO A 125 -9.85 6.22 -4.86
C PRO A 125 -11.14 6.14 -5.67
N GLU A 126 -11.82 7.27 -5.94
CA GLU A 126 -13.06 7.33 -6.71
C GLU A 126 -12.87 6.81 -8.15
N SER A 127 -11.77 7.22 -8.82
CA SER A 127 -11.46 6.78 -10.17
C SER A 127 -11.18 5.27 -10.24
N LEU A 128 -10.56 4.70 -9.20
CA LEU A 128 -10.37 3.26 -9.08
C LEU A 128 -11.70 2.53 -8.96
N ILE A 129 -12.59 2.98 -8.07
CA ILE A 129 -13.93 2.37 -7.88
C ILE A 129 -14.78 2.48 -9.15
N GLU A 130 -14.81 3.63 -9.80
CA GLU A 130 -15.52 3.78 -11.10
C GLU A 130 -14.97 2.80 -12.15
N THR A 131 -13.66 2.57 -12.17
CA THR A 131 -13.03 1.62 -13.10
C THR A 131 -13.42 0.19 -12.76
N ALA A 132 -13.43 -0.18 -11.49
CA ALA A 132 -13.87 -1.49 -11.01
C ALA A 132 -15.33 -1.78 -11.36
N LEU A 133 -16.22 -0.81 -11.12
CA LEU A 133 -17.65 -0.94 -11.47
C LEU A 133 -17.86 -1.10 -12.98
N ARG A 134 -17.16 -0.33 -13.81
CA ARG A 134 -17.21 -0.47 -15.28
C ARG A 134 -16.69 -1.82 -15.75
N ALA A 135 -15.69 -2.38 -15.07
CA ALA A 135 -15.14 -3.70 -15.37
C ALA A 135 -16.06 -4.84 -14.90
N GLY A 136 -17.08 -4.57 -14.08
CA GLY A 136 -18.01 -5.57 -13.58
C GLY A 136 -17.41 -6.53 -12.55
N VAL A 137 -16.32 -6.17 -11.92
CA VAL A 137 -15.72 -6.98 -10.84
C VAL A 137 -16.53 -6.88 -9.55
N GLN A 138 -16.37 -7.85 -8.67
CA GLN A 138 -17.14 -7.93 -7.41
C GLN A 138 -16.33 -7.46 -6.19
N GLY A 139 -15.03 -7.21 -6.35
CA GLY A 139 -14.20 -6.76 -5.24
C GLY A 139 -12.91 -6.09 -5.68
N ILE A 140 -12.22 -5.51 -4.70
CA ILE A 140 -10.88 -4.94 -4.84
C ILE A 140 -9.89 -5.76 -4.03
N ALA A 141 -8.75 -6.13 -4.62
CA ALA A 141 -7.67 -6.83 -3.93
C ALA A 141 -6.41 -5.97 -3.88
N PHE A 142 -5.96 -5.62 -2.67
CA PHE A 142 -4.70 -4.95 -2.43
C PHE A 142 -3.59 -6.01 -2.34
N THR A 143 -2.64 -5.99 -3.28
CA THR A 143 -1.69 -7.09 -3.48
C THR A 143 -0.40 -6.64 -4.16
N TYR A 144 0.40 -7.56 -4.69
CA TYR A 144 1.67 -7.39 -5.41
C TYR A 144 2.83 -6.87 -4.56
N SER A 145 2.70 -5.75 -3.88
CA SER A 145 3.60 -5.24 -2.85
C SER A 145 2.96 -5.37 -1.47
N GLU A 146 3.45 -4.64 -0.45
CA GLU A 146 2.86 -4.69 0.88
C GLU A 146 1.82 -3.58 1.09
N PRO A 147 0.53 -3.90 1.20
CA PRO A 147 -0.51 -2.88 1.34
C PRO A 147 -0.38 -1.99 2.58
N ALA A 148 0.23 -2.49 3.66
CA ALA A 148 0.45 -1.69 4.87
C ALA A 148 1.33 -0.45 4.65
N VAL A 149 2.17 -0.44 3.61
CA VAL A 149 3.03 0.71 3.33
C VAL A 149 2.35 1.82 2.54
N TRP A 150 1.12 1.60 2.07
CA TRP A 150 0.27 2.60 1.42
C TRP A 150 -1.15 2.59 2.02
N LEU A 151 -1.19 2.40 3.35
CA LEU A 151 -2.40 2.16 4.14
C LEU A 151 -3.45 3.26 3.97
N GLU A 152 -3.06 4.52 3.87
CA GLU A 152 -3.98 5.64 3.71
C GLU A 152 -4.84 5.49 2.45
N TYR A 153 -4.24 5.10 1.33
CA TYR A 153 -4.96 4.83 0.09
C TYR A 153 -5.85 3.60 0.20
N VAL A 154 -5.36 2.53 0.86
CA VAL A 154 -6.14 1.31 1.12
C VAL A 154 -7.42 1.64 1.88
N LEU A 155 -7.33 2.44 2.94
CA LEU A 155 -8.48 2.82 3.76
C LEU A 155 -9.52 3.60 2.96
N ASP A 156 -9.06 4.62 2.22
CA ASP A 156 -9.97 5.46 1.43
C ASP A 156 -10.65 4.65 0.31
N VAL A 157 -9.92 3.70 -0.33
CA VAL A 157 -10.51 2.80 -1.33
C VAL A 157 -11.47 1.80 -0.70
N CYS A 158 -11.17 1.22 0.48
CA CYS A 158 -12.05 0.28 1.16
C CYS A 158 -13.40 0.92 1.50
N GLU A 159 -13.39 2.16 2.02
CA GLU A 159 -14.61 2.89 2.35
C GLU A 159 -15.50 3.03 1.12
N LEU A 160 -14.97 3.55 0.01
CA LEU A 160 -15.71 3.72 -1.24
C LEU A 160 -16.11 2.38 -1.89
N ALA A 161 -15.28 1.33 -1.75
CA ALA A 161 -15.60 0.00 -2.24
C ALA A 161 -16.85 -0.56 -1.56
N HIS A 162 -16.92 -0.47 -0.23
CA HIS A 162 -18.09 -0.91 0.53
C HIS A 162 -19.34 -0.10 0.20
N GLU A 163 -19.24 1.22 0.06
CA GLU A 163 -20.36 2.07 -0.40
C GLU A 163 -20.87 1.65 -1.78
N ALA A 164 -19.97 1.20 -2.65
CA ALA A 164 -20.29 0.70 -3.99
C ALA A 164 -20.74 -0.78 -4.03
N GLY A 165 -20.78 -1.48 -2.88
CA GLY A 165 -21.14 -2.90 -2.79
C GLY A 165 -20.06 -3.87 -3.24
N LEU A 166 -18.79 -3.40 -3.36
CA LEU A 166 -17.63 -4.23 -3.64
C LEU A 166 -17.02 -4.74 -2.34
N TYR A 167 -16.56 -6.00 -2.33
CA TYR A 167 -15.83 -6.53 -1.18
C TYR A 167 -14.31 -6.23 -1.30
N THR A 168 -13.60 -6.34 -0.18
CA THR A 168 -12.18 -5.99 -0.08
C THR A 168 -11.34 -7.18 0.35
N VAL A 169 -10.20 -7.37 -0.34
CA VAL A 169 -9.23 -8.43 -0.06
C VAL A 169 -7.87 -7.79 0.21
N TYR A 170 -7.25 -8.14 1.32
CA TYR A 170 -5.96 -7.62 1.74
C TYR A 170 -4.93 -8.75 1.78
N VAL A 171 -4.02 -8.77 0.80
CA VAL A 171 -2.94 -9.76 0.70
C VAL A 171 -1.68 -9.15 1.27
N SER A 172 -1.27 -9.57 2.46
CA SER A 172 -0.22 -8.94 3.25
C SER A 172 0.78 -9.97 3.78
N ASN A 173 2.03 -9.56 3.93
CA ASN A 173 3.02 -10.31 4.68
C ASN A 173 2.80 -10.27 6.21
N SER A 174 1.78 -9.53 6.65
CA SER A 174 1.34 -9.39 8.04
C SER A 174 2.39 -8.86 9.03
N PHE A 175 3.49 -8.27 8.54
CA PHE A 175 4.48 -7.60 9.39
C PHE A 175 4.04 -6.17 9.74
N VAL A 176 2.84 -6.08 10.26
CA VAL A 176 2.16 -4.84 10.62
C VAL A 176 2.12 -4.67 12.13
N THR A 177 1.94 -3.45 12.60
CA THR A 177 1.71 -3.18 14.02
C THR A 177 0.26 -3.49 14.39
N ASP A 178 0.02 -3.69 15.69
CA ASP A 178 -1.35 -3.86 16.19
C ASP A 178 -2.20 -2.63 15.86
N GLU A 179 -1.62 -1.43 15.98
CA GLU A 179 -2.30 -0.17 15.67
C GLU A 179 -2.72 -0.07 14.19
N ALA A 180 -1.87 -0.56 13.28
CA ALA A 180 -2.19 -0.58 11.85
C ALA A 180 -3.26 -1.63 11.53
N LEU A 181 -3.18 -2.79 12.17
CA LEU A 181 -4.17 -3.85 12.02
C LEU A 181 -5.53 -3.43 12.57
N GLU A 182 -5.59 -2.84 13.76
CA GLU A 182 -6.82 -2.31 14.35
C GLU A 182 -7.49 -1.25 13.47
N LEU A 183 -6.67 -0.43 12.79
CA LEU A 183 -7.17 0.61 11.90
C LEU A 183 -7.77 0.04 10.60
N VAL A 184 -7.13 -0.98 10.01
CA VAL A 184 -7.55 -1.51 8.70
C VAL A 184 -8.58 -2.64 8.80
N ALA A 185 -8.54 -3.47 9.85
CA ALA A 185 -9.37 -4.68 9.97
C ALA A 185 -10.88 -4.43 9.83
N PRO A 186 -11.46 -3.33 10.36
CA PRO A 186 -12.89 -3.05 10.17
C PRO A 186 -13.31 -2.81 8.71
N HIS A 187 -12.34 -2.53 7.83
CA HIS A 187 -12.56 -2.23 6.42
C HIS A 187 -12.25 -3.42 5.50
N LEU A 188 -11.94 -4.61 6.07
CA LEU A 188 -11.55 -5.79 5.29
C LEU A 188 -12.59 -6.89 5.37
N ASP A 189 -12.99 -7.44 4.22
CA ASP A 189 -13.79 -8.66 4.16
C ASP A 189 -12.89 -9.90 4.21
N VAL A 190 -11.68 -9.82 3.66
CA VAL A 190 -10.72 -10.92 3.63
C VAL A 190 -9.32 -10.43 3.92
N LEU A 191 -8.65 -11.10 4.85
CA LEU A 191 -7.21 -11.00 5.09
C LEU A 191 -6.53 -12.30 4.63
N CYS A 192 -5.63 -12.21 3.66
CA CYS A 192 -4.74 -13.29 3.25
C CYS A 192 -3.33 -13.01 3.79
N SER A 193 -2.91 -13.75 4.80
CA SER A 193 -1.59 -13.60 5.43
C SER A 193 -0.57 -14.50 4.74
N ASP A 194 0.47 -13.90 4.18
CA ASP A 194 1.54 -14.56 3.44
C ASP A 194 2.83 -14.61 4.27
N ILE A 195 3.03 -15.72 5.00
CA ILE A 195 4.20 -15.93 5.85
C ILE A 195 5.44 -16.11 4.99
N LYS A 196 6.36 -15.14 5.03
CA LYS A 196 7.55 -15.10 4.17
C LYS A 196 8.71 -15.99 4.63
N SER A 197 8.76 -16.33 5.92
CA SER A 197 9.77 -17.22 6.48
C SER A 197 9.27 -17.87 7.78
N MET A 198 9.80 -19.06 8.08
CA MET A 198 9.65 -19.73 9.38
C MET A 198 10.87 -19.50 10.29
N ARG A 199 11.77 -18.60 9.93
CA ARG A 199 12.99 -18.29 10.66
C ARG A 199 12.95 -16.86 11.21
N ASP A 200 13.22 -16.73 12.52
CA ASP A 200 13.23 -15.44 13.22
C ASP A 200 14.22 -14.44 12.62
N GLU A 201 15.36 -14.90 12.10
CA GLU A 201 16.40 -14.04 11.54
C GLU A 201 15.90 -13.26 10.32
N PHE A 202 14.86 -13.75 9.65
CA PHE A 202 14.24 -13.06 8.51
C PHE A 202 13.48 -11.78 8.93
N TYR A 203 12.98 -11.77 10.16
CA TYR A 203 12.11 -10.70 10.70
C TYR A 203 12.86 -9.71 11.62
N ARG A 204 14.22 -9.74 11.63
CA ARG A 204 15.07 -8.91 12.48
C ARG A 204 15.97 -7.95 11.70
#